data_09facc0a954b06f533479f4e32deefbb
#
_entry.id   09facc0a954b06f533479f4e32deefbb
#
_cell.length_a   1.000
_cell.length_b   1.000
_cell.length_c   1.000
_cell.angle_alpha   90.00
_cell.angle_beta   90.00
_cell.angle_gamma   90.00
#
_symmetry.space_group_name_H-M   'P 1'
#
loop_
_entity.id
_entity.type
_entity.pdbx_description
1 polymer ?
#
loop_
_entity_poly.entity_id
_entity_poly.type
_entity_poly.pdbx_seq_one_letter_code
_entity_poly.pdbx_strand_id
1 'polypeptide(L)'
;MANVSSSNGLEKRPRLAFRNTDGSHFPCWRQTSLGCIIEPYSEKVYGEHDYEVLTSSREGLQRQEDHFGSKQRHDTDGYNIIPFGYCTYRNRSDDGKFAFNINTISEKAIVSKFYQVFRFTNANSTFMAEFLNSSPRVKKKLSVLAVGTSQVVLSFAALKAAKFDLPCKDEQDKIAAFLECLNTRIENQRTLVVALKKYKRGLLNKVFSNTDEKIYPTVYLSEVADFLQGLTYSPSDVANAGHLVLRSSNIQNGTLSFDDCVYVDKSIPESLQVKCADVIMCVRNGSKSLVGKTALIPIDMPKTTWGAFMMIVRSKLNDTYIFHYLNSQMFFSQVFKDTGTATINQITKGILNECRLPLPPVEERKKISKMLSTFDAKIYNAERTLYALMETRKALLQQLFI
;
A
#
# COMPACT_ATOMS: atom_id res chain seq x y z
N MET A 1 -31.53 -36.31 3.06
CA MET A 1 -30.47 -37.33 3.26
C MET A 1 -29.73 -37.48 1.94
N ALA A 2 -28.59 -36.82 1.81
CA ALA A 2 -27.73 -36.98 0.63
C ALA A 2 -26.47 -37.68 1.11
N ASN A 3 -26.25 -38.87 0.58
CA ASN A 3 -25.17 -39.78 0.90
C ASN A 3 -23.79 -39.16 0.71
N VAL A 4 -23.06 -39.10 1.77
CA VAL A 4 -21.60 -38.98 1.75
C VAL A 4 -21.06 -40.38 1.49
N SER A 5 -20.65 -40.66 0.28
CA SER A 5 -19.92 -41.89 -0.02
C SER A 5 -18.63 -41.60 -0.76
N SER A 6 -17.57 -42.17 -0.17
CA SER A 6 -16.31 -42.63 -0.73
C SER A 6 -15.26 -41.59 -1.13
N SER A 7 -14.30 -41.47 -0.25
CA SER A 7 -12.91 -41.09 -0.44
C SER A 7 -12.15 -42.05 -1.35
N ASN A 8 -12.42 -42.05 -2.65
CA ASN A 8 -11.57 -42.78 -3.59
C ASN A 8 -11.33 -41.91 -4.82
N GLY A 9 -10.08 -41.39 -4.95
CA GLY A 9 -9.60 -40.85 -6.20
C GLY A 9 -10.17 -39.49 -6.60
N LEU A 10 -10.41 -38.58 -5.65
CA LEU A 10 -10.74 -37.21 -6.00
C LEU A 10 -9.61 -36.61 -6.85
N GLU A 11 -9.89 -36.40 -8.11
CA GLU A 11 -9.02 -35.72 -9.03
C GLU A 11 -8.59 -34.37 -8.42
N LYS A 12 -7.30 -34.21 -8.13
CA LYS A 12 -6.76 -33.00 -7.53
C LYS A 12 -6.70 -31.92 -8.61
N ARG A 13 -7.72 -31.11 -8.67
CA ARG A 13 -7.82 -29.93 -9.54
C ARG A 13 -8.10 -28.69 -8.72
N PRO A 14 -7.56 -27.51 -9.09
CA PRO A 14 -7.93 -26.25 -8.48
C PRO A 14 -9.38 -25.92 -8.75
N ARG A 15 -9.97 -25.02 -7.92
CA ARG A 15 -11.34 -24.53 -8.16
C ARG A 15 -11.45 -23.73 -9.44
N LEU A 16 -10.42 -22.97 -9.78
CA LEU A 16 -10.26 -22.28 -11.05
C LEU A 16 -9.20 -23.05 -11.87
N ALA A 17 -9.62 -23.71 -12.94
CA ALA A 17 -8.75 -24.50 -13.81
C ALA A 17 -8.74 -23.92 -15.22
N PHE A 18 -7.57 -23.90 -15.82
CA PHE A 18 -7.39 -23.55 -17.22
C PHE A 18 -7.76 -24.74 -18.14
N ARG A 19 -7.99 -24.42 -19.41
CA ARG A 19 -8.24 -25.43 -20.44
C ARG A 19 -7.17 -25.36 -21.53
N ASN A 20 -6.96 -26.45 -22.23
CA ASN A 20 -6.18 -26.48 -23.45
C ASN A 20 -6.76 -25.59 -24.55
N THR A 21 -6.02 -25.36 -25.62
CA THR A 21 -6.48 -24.57 -26.77
C THR A 21 -7.68 -25.20 -27.50
N ASP A 22 -7.81 -26.52 -27.43
CA ASP A 22 -8.92 -27.29 -27.97
C ASP A 22 -10.16 -27.34 -27.04
N GLY A 23 -10.10 -26.67 -25.87
CA GLY A 23 -11.16 -26.67 -24.88
C GLY A 23 -11.14 -27.85 -23.90
N SER A 24 -10.26 -28.84 -24.09
CA SER A 24 -10.10 -29.96 -23.16
C SER A 24 -9.48 -29.54 -21.82
N HIS A 25 -9.66 -30.38 -20.81
CA HIS A 25 -8.99 -30.16 -19.52
C HIS A 25 -7.54 -30.61 -19.56
N PHE A 26 -6.68 -29.89 -18.84
CA PHE A 26 -5.33 -30.38 -18.54
C PHE A 26 -5.40 -31.64 -17.66
N PRO A 27 -4.33 -32.47 -17.68
CA PRO A 27 -4.22 -33.60 -16.77
C PRO A 27 -4.33 -33.19 -15.30
N CYS A 28 -4.77 -34.11 -14.45
CA CYS A 28 -4.80 -33.88 -13.00
C CYS A 28 -3.39 -33.59 -12.46
N TRP A 29 -3.32 -32.73 -11.46
CA TRP A 29 -2.07 -32.39 -10.80
C TRP A 29 -1.44 -33.62 -10.17
N ARG A 30 -0.13 -33.77 -10.35
CA ARG A 30 0.64 -34.94 -9.90
C ARG A 30 1.57 -34.57 -8.75
N GLN A 31 1.69 -35.48 -7.79
CA GLN A 31 2.61 -35.32 -6.69
C GLN A 31 4.07 -35.37 -7.20
N THR A 32 4.77 -34.24 -7.06
CA THR A 32 6.13 -34.05 -7.53
C THR A 32 7.02 -33.60 -6.37
N SER A 33 8.20 -34.20 -6.24
CA SER A 33 9.23 -33.72 -5.30
C SER A 33 9.90 -32.47 -5.89
N LEU A 34 10.07 -31.41 -5.08
CA LEU A 34 10.81 -30.23 -5.56
C LEU A 34 12.23 -30.56 -5.99
N GLY A 35 12.87 -31.58 -5.39
CA GLY A 35 14.19 -32.03 -5.80
C GLY A 35 14.31 -32.51 -7.24
N CYS A 36 13.19 -32.86 -7.90
CA CYS A 36 13.15 -33.23 -9.30
C CYS A 36 13.11 -32.06 -10.27
N ILE A 37 12.78 -30.86 -9.74
CA ILE A 37 12.55 -29.65 -10.55
C ILE A 37 13.37 -28.44 -10.09
N ILE A 38 14.23 -28.59 -9.08
CA ILE A 38 15.15 -27.54 -8.64
C ILE A 38 16.59 -27.99 -8.70
N GLU A 39 17.43 -27.15 -9.27
CA GLU A 39 18.87 -27.35 -9.40
C GLU A 39 19.61 -26.26 -8.65
N PRO A 40 20.48 -26.60 -7.67
CA PRO A 40 21.22 -25.62 -6.88
C PRO A 40 22.23 -24.87 -7.75
N TYR A 41 22.47 -23.62 -7.35
CA TYR A 41 23.53 -22.80 -7.92
C TYR A 41 24.38 -22.23 -6.78
N SER A 42 25.70 -22.33 -6.86
CA SER A 42 26.62 -22.09 -5.74
C SER A 42 27.81 -21.20 -6.09
N GLU A 43 27.75 -20.45 -7.18
CA GLU A 43 28.78 -19.47 -7.52
C GLU A 43 28.78 -18.32 -6.49
N LYS A 44 29.98 -17.94 -6.03
CA LYS A 44 30.18 -16.91 -5.04
C LYS A 44 31.11 -15.83 -5.55
N VAL A 45 30.94 -14.61 -5.02
CA VAL A 45 31.83 -13.51 -5.30
C VAL A 45 32.83 -13.33 -4.16
N TYR A 46 34.07 -12.95 -4.52
CA TYR A 46 35.17 -12.60 -3.62
C TYR A 46 35.94 -11.41 -4.20
N GLY A 47 36.43 -10.52 -3.35
CA GLY A 47 37.18 -9.34 -3.76
C GLY A 47 36.34 -8.27 -4.42
N GLU A 48 36.98 -7.39 -5.19
CA GLU A 48 36.32 -6.28 -5.88
C GLU A 48 35.43 -6.78 -7.03
N HIS A 49 34.24 -6.22 -7.13
CA HIS A 49 33.24 -6.56 -8.15
C HIS A 49 32.23 -5.43 -8.37
N ASP A 50 31.60 -5.42 -9.55
CA ASP A 50 30.57 -4.44 -9.94
C ASP A 50 29.13 -5.01 -9.87
N TYR A 51 28.92 -6.15 -9.22
CA TYR A 51 27.60 -6.75 -9.13
C TYR A 51 26.66 -5.92 -8.23
N GLU A 52 25.43 -5.76 -8.66
CA GLU A 52 24.36 -5.18 -7.82
C GLU A 52 24.05 -6.09 -6.64
N VAL A 53 23.92 -5.49 -5.45
CA VAL A 53 23.48 -6.21 -4.26
C VAL A 53 21.95 -6.17 -4.19
N LEU A 54 21.32 -7.34 -4.19
CA LEU A 54 19.89 -7.50 -4.04
C LEU A 54 19.52 -8.01 -2.65
N THR A 55 18.43 -7.47 -2.13
CA THR A 55 17.79 -7.91 -0.88
C THR A 55 16.51 -8.67 -1.21
N SER A 56 16.37 -9.86 -0.64
CA SER A 56 15.13 -10.66 -0.77
C SER A 56 14.20 -10.36 0.39
N SER A 57 13.06 -9.79 0.07
CA SER A 57 11.97 -9.47 1.00
C SER A 57 10.72 -10.29 0.69
N ARG A 58 9.66 -10.11 1.48
CA ARG A 58 8.33 -10.68 1.19
C ARG A 58 7.65 -10.02 -0.01
N GLU A 59 8.12 -8.85 -0.39
CA GLU A 59 7.62 -8.06 -1.52
C GLU A 59 8.37 -8.35 -2.82
N GLY A 60 9.40 -9.18 -2.77
CA GLY A 60 10.23 -9.54 -3.92
C GLY A 60 11.72 -9.29 -3.70
N LEU A 61 12.51 -9.45 -4.78
CA LEU A 61 13.88 -8.96 -4.83
C LEU A 61 13.86 -7.46 -5.13
N GLN A 62 14.69 -6.72 -4.42
CA GLN A 62 14.85 -5.27 -4.57
C GLN A 62 16.34 -4.93 -4.54
N ARG A 63 16.72 -3.85 -5.22
CA ARG A 63 18.04 -3.26 -5.01
C ARG A 63 18.18 -2.85 -3.55
N GLN A 64 19.33 -3.13 -2.97
CA GLN A 64 19.58 -2.82 -1.56
C GLN A 64 19.42 -1.32 -1.27
N GLU A 65 19.84 -0.47 -2.20
CA GLU A 65 19.71 1.00 -2.09
C GLU A 65 18.24 1.43 -2.01
N ASP A 66 17.37 0.83 -2.81
CA ASP A 66 15.93 1.12 -2.83
C ASP A 66 15.24 0.66 -1.53
N HIS A 67 15.70 -0.48 -0.99
CA HIS A 67 15.11 -1.07 0.21
C HIS A 67 15.48 -0.29 1.49
N PHE A 68 16.75 0.14 1.63
CA PHE A 68 17.23 0.83 2.83
C PHE A 68 17.33 2.36 2.69
N GLY A 69 17.03 2.91 1.49
CA GLY A 69 17.10 4.35 1.21
C GLY A 69 18.53 4.90 1.11
N SER A 70 19.55 4.06 1.20
CA SER A 70 20.96 4.42 1.07
C SER A 70 21.82 3.22 0.71
N LYS A 71 22.96 3.48 0.05
CA LYS A 71 23.94 2.45 -0.25
C LYS A 71 24.59 1.95 1.03
N GLN A 72 24.36 0.69 1.36
CA GLN A 72 24.98 0.04 2.52
C GLN A 72 26.42 -0.36 2.16
N ARG A 73 27.38 0.08 2.96
CA ARG A 73 28.78 -0.38 2.86
C ARG A 73 28.99 -1.55 3.82
N HIS A 74 29.06 -2.74 3.30
CA HIS A 74 29.43 -3.93 4.06
C HIS A 74 30.23 -4.88 3.16
N ASP A 75 30.97 -5.76 3.79
CA ASP A 75 31.73 -6.79 3.11
C ASP A 75 30.78 -7.75 2.39
N THR A 76 31.01 -7.94 1.10
CA THR A 76 30.22 -8.83 0.22
C THR A 76 30.94 -10.13 -0.09
N ASP A 77 32.10 -10.38 0.51
CA ASP A 77 32.84 -11.61 0.33
C ASP A 77 32.01 -12.85 0.71
N GLY A 78 31.98 -13.79 -0.18
CA GLY A 78 31.19 -15.02 -0.03
C GLY A 78 29.69 -14.86 -0.30
N TYR A 79 29.24 -13.70 -0.82
CA TYR A 79 27.87 -13.55 -1.31
C TYR A 79 27.61 -14.49 -2.49
N ASN A 80 26.39 -14.97 -2.58
CA ASN A 80 25.98 -15.87 -3.68
C ASN A 80 25.60 -15.04 -4.90
N ILE A 81 26.12 -15.43 -6.07
CA ILE A 81 25.71 -14.87 -7.35
C ILE A 81 24.32 -15.44 -7.68
N ILE A 82 23.43 -14.56 -8.14
CA ILE A 82 22.09 -14.91 -8.62
C ILE A 82 21.92 -14.47 -10.06
N PRO A 83 22.01 -15.37 -11.05
CA PRO A 83 21.75 -15.04 -12.45
C PRO A 83 20.29 -14.67 -12.70
N PHE A 84 20.00 -13.99 -13.83
CA PHE A 84 18.65 -13.71 -14.28
C PHE A 84 17.80 -14.98 -14.40
N GLY A 85 16.57 -14.94 -13.93
CA GLY A 85 15.64 -16.08 -13.93
C GLY A 85 15.85 -17.10 -12.82
N TYR A 86 16.92 -16.97 -12.01
CA TYR A 86 17.16 -17.85 -10.87
C TYR A 86 16.36 -17.40 -9.65
N CYS A 87 16.01 -18.36 -8.82
CA CYS A 87 15.26 -18.15 -7.60
C CYS A 87 16.17 -18.15 -6.38
N THR A 88 15.81 -17.36 -5.39
CA THR A 88 16.43 -17.37 -4.07
C THR A 88 15.42 -17.32 -2.95
N TYR A 89 15.79 -17.80 -1.76
CA TYR A 89 15.02 -17.60 -0.54
C TYR A 89 15.97 -17.47 0.66
N ARG A 90 15.53 -16.66 1.64
CA ARG A 90 16.18 -16.63 2.95
C ARG A 90 15.79 -17.90 3.70
N ASN A 91 16.77 -18.72 4.07
CA ASN A 91 16.51 -20.00 4.72
C ASN A 91 16.12 -19.89 6.21
N ARG A 92 16.20 -18.70 6.80
CA ARG A 92 15.85 -18.41 8.20
C ARG A 92 14.62 -17.52 8.28
N SER A 93 13.74 -17.81 9.23
CA SER A 93 12.52 -17.04 9.47
C SER A 93 12.17 -17.01 10.94
N ASP A 94 11.69 -15.86 11.42
CA ASP A 94 11.26 -15.69 12.82
C ASP A 94 9.78 -16.12 13.00
N ASP A 95 9.00 -16.20 11.92
CA ASP A 95 7.57 -16.55 11.94
C ASP A 95 7.21 -17.78 11.08
N GLY A 96 8.22 -18.52 10.61
CA GLY A 96 8.05 -19.72 9.78
C GLY A 96 7.57 -19.47 8.36
N LYS A 97 7.59 -18.22 7.88
CA LYS A 97 7.23 -17.85 6.50
C LYS A 97 8.48 -17.62 5.68
N PHE A 98 8.52 -18.23 4.49
CA PHE A 98 9.62 -18.14 3.54
C PHE A 98 9.13 -17.47 2.27
N ALA A 99 9.96 -16.60 1.68
CA ALA A 99 9.68 -15.93 0.41
C ALA A 99 10.66 -16.42 -0.65
N PHE A 100 10.13 -16.85 -1.79
CA PHE A 100 10.85 -17.36 -2.95
C PHE A 100 10.80 -16.31 -4.05
N ASN A 101 11.95 -15.71 -4.36
CA ASN A 101 12.02 -14.56 -5.25
C ASN A 101 12.92 -14.87 -6.45
N ILE A 102 12.46 -14.50 -7.65
CA ILE A 102 13.20 -14.69 -8.89
C ILE A 102 13.95 -13.39 -9.22
N ASN A 103 15.20 -13.50 -9.65
CA ASN A 103 15.93 -12.37 -10.18
C ASN A 103 15.39 -12.00 -11.58
N THR A 104 14.70 -10.89 -11.65
CA THR A 104 14.21 -10.25 -12.89
C THR A 104 14.80 -8.85 -13.08
N ILE A 105 15.83 -8.48 -12.29
CA ILE A 105 16.38 -7.13 -12.21
C ILE A 105 17.60 -6.95 -13.08
N SER A 106 18.57 -7.87 -12.99
CA SER A 106 19.81 -7.78 -13.75
C SER A 106 20.32 -9.16 -14.19
N GLU A 107 21.18 -9.20 -15.21
CA GLU A 107 21.72 -10.47 -15.74
C GLU A 107 22.44 -11.30 -14.68
N LYS A 108 23.24 -10.62 -13.85
CA LYS A 108 23.89 -11.19 -12.67
C LYS A 108 23.86 -10.17 -11.55
N ALA A 109 23.41 -10.60 -10.38
CA ALA A 109 23.45 -9.84 -9.14
C ALA A 109 23.98 -10.71 -8.02
N ILE A 110 24.16 -10.14 -6.83
CA ILE A 110 24.55 -10.90 -5.65
C ILE A 110 23.52 -10.76 -4.54
N VAL A 111 23.39 -11.82 -3.76
CA VAL A 111 22.54 -11.89 -2.57
C VAL A 111 23.35 -12.41 -1.39
N SER A 112 22.90 -12.10 -0.18
CA SER A 112 23.58 -12.53 1.06
C SER A 112 23.93 -14.02 1.03
N LYS A 113 25.07 -14.37 1.62
CA LYS A 113 25.53 -15.76 1.79
C LYS A 113 24.53 -16.70 2.49
N PHE A 114 23.54 -16.14 3.18
CA PHE A 114 22.45 -16.90 3.83
C PHE A 114 21.28 -17.21 2.90
N TYR A 115 21.29 -16.70 1.68
CA TYR A 115 20.22 -16.92 0.70
C TYR A 115 20.62 -18.05 -0.25
N GLN A 116 19.83 -19.13 -0.25
CA GLN A 116 20.03 -20.24 -1.19
C GLN A 116 19.63 -19.82 -2.58
N VAL A 117 20.47 -20.08 -3.58
CA VAL A 117 20.22 -19.80 -4.99
C VAL A 117 20.03 -21.09 -5.76
N PHE A 118 19.04 -21.16 -6.63
CA PHE A 118 18.71 -22.31 -7.45
C PHE A 118 17.91 -21.89 -8.68
N ARG A 119 17.82 -22.77 -9.66
CA ARG A 119 16.90 -22.60 -10.79
C ARG A 119 15.82 -23.67 -10.79
N PHE A 120 14.71 -23.38 -11.43
CA PHE A 120 13.69 -24.37 -11.73
C PHE A 120 14.02 -25.01 -13.07
N THR A 121 13.94 -26.36 -13.14
CA THR A 121 14.13 -27.18 -14.34
C THR A 121 12.82 -27.91 -14.64
N ASN A 122 12.44 -27.97 -15.92
CA ASN A 122 11.18 -28.60 -16.35
C ASN A 122 9.90 -28.04 -15.65
N ALA A 123 10.01 -26.84 -15.13
CA ALA A 123 8.89 -26.13 -14.49
C ALA A 123 8.97 -24.64 -14.85
N ASN A 124 7.83 -23.95 -14.80
CA ASN A 124 7.77 -22.49 -15.00
C ASN A 124 8.19 -21.77 -13.73
N SER A 125 9.23 -20.95 -13.81
CA SER A 125 9.79 -20.24 -12.63
C SER A 125 8.77 -19.29 -11.99
N THR A 126 8.04 -18.50 -12.80
CA THR A 126 7.00 -17.58 -12.30
C THR A 126 5.87 -18.33 -11.59
N PHE A 127 5.37 -19.41 -12.22
CA PHE A 127 4.37 -20.26 -11.59
C PHE A 127 4.87 -20.82 -10.25
N MET A 128 6.08 -21.36 -10.22
CA MET A 128 6.63 -21.99 -9.02
C MET A 128 6.85 -20.97 -7.89
N ALA A 129 7.36 -19.78 -8.19
CA ALA A 129 7.51 -18.74 -7.19
C ALA A 129 6.14 -18.30 -6.63
N GLU A 130 5.14 -18.07 -7.49
CA GLU A 130 3.78 -17.72 -7.06
C GLU A 130 3.13 -18.84 -6.24
N PHE A 131 3.28 -20.09 -6.65
CA PHE A 131 2.76 -21.25 -5.93
C PHE A 131 3.36 -21.38 -4.53
N LEU A 132 4.71 -21.26 -4.42
CA LEU A 132 5.40 -21.35 -3.13
C LEU A 132 5.07 -20.17 -2.21
N ASN A 133 4.85 -18.97 -2.76
CA ASN A 133 4.56 -17.77 -2.01
C ASN A 133 3.08 -17.56 -1.68
N SER A 134 2.14 -18.16 -2.41
CA SER A 134 0.73 -17.77 -2.31
C SER A 134 -0.17 -18.85 -1.73
N SER A 135 0.12 -20.13 -1.96
CA SER A 135 -0.70 -21.23 -1.44
C SER A 135 -0.61 -21.36 0.08
N PRO A 136 -1.73 -21.25 0.82
CA PRO A 136 -1.73 -21.45 2.28
C PRO A 136 -1.26 -22.85 2.70
N ARG A 137 -1.60 -23.88 1.90
CA ARG A 137 -1.18 -25.27 2.16
C ARG A 137 0.33 -25.44 2.00
N VAL A 138 0.89 -24.84 0.95
CA VAL A 138 2.34 -24.85 0.71
C VAL A 138 3.07 -24.16 1.83
N LYS A 139 2.66 -22.95 2.21
CA LYS A 139 3.24 -22.19 3.34
C LYS A 139 3.21 -22.98 4.63
N LYS A 140 2.06 -23.59 4.96
CA LYS A 140 1.93 -24.45 6.16
C LYS A 140 2.88 -25.63 6.10
N LYS A 141 2.99 -26.31 4.95
CA LYS A 141 3.90 -27.45 4.77
C LYS A 141 5.36 -27.07 4.91
N LEU A 142 5.78 -25.94 4.30
CA LEU A 142 7.14 -25.45 4.43
C LEU A 142 7.48 -25.03 5.86
N SER A 143 6.53 -24.40 6.56
CA SER A 143 6.69 -24.05 7.98
C SER A 143 6.88 -25.30 8.86
N VAL A 144 6.17 -26.40 8.60
CA VAL A 144 6.32 -27.67 9.33
C VAL A 144 7.67 -28.36 9.04
N LEU A 145 8.23 -28.17 7.84
CA LEU A 145 9.52 -28.72 7.46
C LEU A 145 10.71 -27.92 8.01
N ALA A 146 10.46 -26.72 8.48
CA ALA A 146 11.48 -25.87 9.10
C ALA A 146 11.74 -26.30 10.55
N VAL A 147 12.99 -26.25 10.98
CA VAL A 147 13.43 -26.70 12.30
C VAL A 147 14.00 -25.52 13.09
N GLY A 148 13.68 -25.40 14.35
CA GLY A 148 14.14 -24.36 15.27
C GLY A 148 13.06 -23.91 16.24
N THR A 149 13.43 -23.13 17.27
CA THR A 149 12.50 -22.65 18.31
C THR A 149 12.24 -21.16 18.21
N SER A 150 13.26 -20.32 18.31
CA SER A 150 13.12 -18.85 18.20
C SER A 150 13.28 -18.34 16.75
N GLN A 151 14.15 -18.99 15.99
CA GLN A 151 14.30 -18.77 14.57
C GLN A 151 14.31 -20.13 13.88
N VAL A 152 13.38 -20.34 12.97
CA VAL A 152 13.25 -21.59 12.22
C VAL A 152 14.05 -21.55 10.92
N VAL A 153 14.64 -22.69 10.56
CA VAL A 153 15.48 -22.86 9.37
C VAL A 153 14.86 -23.88 8.43
N LEU A 154 14.51 -23.46 7.23
CA LEU A 154 14.16 -24.35 6.12
C LEU A 154 15.45 -24.69 5.34
N SER A 155 16.03 -25.84 5.60
CA SER A 155 17.22 -26.28 4.88
C SER A 155 16.90 -26.56 3.40
N PHE A 156 17.90 -26.39 2.52
CA PHE A 156 17.72 -26.70 1.09
C PHE A 156 17.42 -28.19 0.86
N ALA A 157 17.96 -29.06 1.68
CA ALA A 157 17.66 -30.51 1.64
C ALA A 157 16.17 -30.77 1.98
N ALA A 158 15.63 -30.11 3.04
CA ALA A 158 14.23 -30.22 3.37
C ALA A 158 13.30 -29.64 2.28
N LEU A 159 13.69 -28.53 1.68
CA LEU A 159 12.97 -27.96 0.53
C LEU A 159 12.95 -28.94 -0.65
N LYS A 160 14.07 -29.55 -1.01
CA LYS A 160 14.17 -30.54 -2.08
C LYS A 160 13.31 -31.78 -1.81
N ALA A 161 13.25 -32.26 -0.58
CA ALA A 161 12.44 -33.40 -0.18
C ALA A 161 10.94 -33.12 -0.17
N ALA A 162 10.53 -31.84 -0.14
CA ALA A 162 9.12 -31.46 -0.11
C ALA A 162 8.40 -31.90 -1.39
N LYS A 163 7.22 -32.52 -1.22
CA LYS A 163 6.39 -33.00 -2.34
C LYS A 163 5.12 -32.17 -2.41
N PHE A 164 4.76 -31.72 -3.61
CA PHE A 164 3.55 -30.97 -3.88
C PHE A 164 2.83 -31.52 -5.10
N ASP A 165 1.52 -31.37 -5.13
CA ASP A 165 0.76 -31.64 -6.35
C ASP A 165 0.96 -30.47 -7.30
N LEU A 166 1.50 -30.73 -8.49
CA LEU A 166 1.81 -29.74 -9.50
C LEU A 166 1.15 -30.06 -10.83
N PRO A 167 0.70 -29.06 -11.59
CA PRO A 167 0.18 -29.22 -12.94
C PRO A 167 1.30 -29.58 -13.93
N CYS A 168 0.91 -30.03 -15.13
CA CYS A 168 1.86 -30.17 -16.25
C CYS A 168 2.43 -28.81 -16.64
N LYS A 169 3.57 -28.82 -17.34
CA LYS A 169 4.31 -27.62 -17.73
C LYS A 169 3.44 -26.62 -18.51
N ASP A 170 2.63 -27.11 -19.44
CA ASP A 170 1.78 -26.27 -20.28
C ASP A 170 0.69 -25.54 -19.47
N GLU A 171 0.13 -26.18 -18.43
CA GLU A 171 -0.80 -25.52 -17.52
C GLU A 171 -0.07 -24.52 -16.62
N GLN A 172 1.15 -24.84 -16.15
CA GLN A 172 2.00 -23.89 -15.42
C GLN A 172 2.25 -22.63 -16.25
N ASP A 173 2.56 -22.77 -17.54
CA ASP A 173 2.83 -21.65 -18.44
C ASP A 173 1.59 -20.77 -18.64
N LYS A 174 0.40 -21.37 -18.77
CA LYS A 174 -0.83 -20.61 -18.86
C LYS A 174 -1.16 -19.86 -17.57
N ILE A 175 -1.00 -20.50 -16.42
CA ILE A 175 -1.21 -19.85 -15.12
C ILE A 175 -0.21 -18.71 -14.94
N ALA A 176 1.07 -18.94 -15.25
CA ALA A 176 2.11 -17.91 -15.14
C ALA A 176 1.79 -16.70 -16.03
N ALA A 177 1.49 -16.91 -17.31
CA ALA A 177 1.15 -15.83 -18.24
C ALA A 177 -0.08 -15.01 -17.76
N PHE A 178 -1.08 -15.68 -17.22
CA PHE A 178 -2.25 -15.00 -16.64
C PHE A 178 -1.87 -14.14 -15.43
N LEU A 179 -1.07 -14.68 -14.51
CA LEU A 179 -0.64 -13.94 -13.31
C LEU A 179 0.31 -12.79 -13.66
N GLU A 180 1.19 -12.96 -14.63
CA GLU A 180 2.06 -11.89 -15.15
C GLU A 180 1.25 -10.74 -15.77
N CYS A 181 0.23 -11.07 -16.58
CA CYS A 181 -0.70 -10.07 -17.13
C CYS A 181 -1.40 -9.28 -16.01
N LEU A 182 -1.87 -9.97 -14.97
CA LEU A 182 -2.53 -9.33 -13.83
C LEU A 182 -1.56 -8.49 -13.01
N ASN A 183 -0.34 -8.97 -12.76
CA ASN A 183 0.70 -8.22 -12.07
C ASN A 183 1.09 -6.95 -12.85
N THR A 184 1.25 -7.04 -14.17
CA THR A 184 1.51 -5.89 -15.04
C THR A 184 0.38 -4.86 -14.96
N ARG A 185 -0.86 -5.31 -14.94
CA ARG A 185 -2.03 -4.41 -14.80
C ARG A 185 -2.04 -3.71 -13.44
N ILE A 186 -1.70 -4.41 -12.36
CA ILE A 186 -1.59 -3.82 -11.01
C ILE A 186 -0.48 -2.78 -10.99
N GLU A 187 0.69 -3.07 -11.55
CA GLU A 187 1.83 -2.16 -11.56
C GLU A 187 1.57 -0.90 -12.42
N ASN A 188 0.96 -1.06 -13.59
CA ASN A 188 0.52 0.07 -14.41
C ASN A 188 -0.49 0.96 -13.66
N GLN A 189 -1.44 0.34 -12.93
CA GLN A 189 -2.40 1.08 -12.13
C GLN A 189 -1.73 1.82 -10.96
N ARG A 190 -0.73 1.20 -10.31
CA ARG A 190 0.08 1.82 -9.26
C ARG A 190 0.84 3.04 -9.76
N THR A 191 1.49 2.89 -10.91
CA THR A 191 2.20 3.97 -11.60
C THR A 191 1.27 5.13 -11.96
N LEU A 192 0.05 4.82 -12.43
CA LEU A 192 -0.97 5.84 -12.72
C LEU A 192 -1.35 6.63 -11.46
N VAL A 193 -1.58 5.97 -10.32
CA VAL A 193 -1.89 6.64 -9.05
C VAL A 193 -0.77 7.59 -8.64
N VAL A 194 0.50 7.14 -8.72
CA VAL A 194 1.68 7.97 -8.39
C VAL A 194 1.76 9.18 -9.32
N ALA A 195 1.58 8.97 -10.63
CA ALA A 195 1.62 10.04 -11.62
C ALA A 195 0.52 11.09 -11.40
N LEU A 196 -0.72 10.66 -11.13
CA LEU A 196 -1.84 11.56 -10.85
C LEU A 196 -1.60 12.40 -9.58
N LYS A 197 -1.08 11.79 -8.51
CA LYS A 197 -0.72 12.50 -7.27
C LYS A 197 0.39 13.52 -7.49
N LYS A 198 1.42 13.14 -8.24
CA LYS A 198 2.53 14.05 -8.61
C LYS A 198 2.02 15.23 -9.43
N TYR A 199 1.17 14.96 -10.42
CA TYR A 199 0.58 15.99 -11.27
C TYR A 199 -0.30 16.96 -10.47
N LYS A 200 -1.20 16.45 -9.61
CA LYS A 200 -2.02 17.28 -8.70
C LYS A 200 -1.15 18.18 -7.83
N ARG A 201 -0.07 17.65 -7.25
CA ARG A 201 0.87 18.45 -6.45
C ARG A 201 1.50 19.59 -7.28
N GLY A 202 1.88 19.32 -8.52
CA GLY A 202 2.38 20.35 -9.45
C GLY A 202 1.34 21.42 -9.74
N LEU A 203 0.07 21.04 -9.94
CA LEU A 203 -1.03 21.99 -10.13
C LEU A 203 -1.27 22.85 -8.88
N LEU A 204 -1.29 22.23 -7.68
CA LEU A 204 -1.42 22.98 -6.42
C LEU A 204 -0.30 24.02 -6.27
N ASN A 205 0.94 23.61 -6.54
CA ASN A 205 2.06 24.55 -6.49
C ASN A 205 1.89 25.70 -7.49
N LYS A 206 1.49 25.41 -8.73
CA LYS A 206 1.25 26.44 -9.74
C LYS A 206 0.12 27.40 -9.38
N VAL A 207 -0.96 26.89 -8.78
CA VAL A 207 -2.13 27.69 -8.38
C VAL A 207 -1.82 28.59 -7.19
N PHE A 208 -1.10 28.06 -6.20
CA PHE A 208 -0.85 28.76 -4.94
C PHE A 208 0.54 29.41 -4.83
N SER A 209 1.48 29.15 -5.79
CA SER A 209 2.72 29.91 -5.84
C SER A 209 2.48 31.27 -6.44
N ASN A 210 2.94 32.33 -5.77
CA ASN A 210 2.90 33.71 -6.27
C ASN A 210 3.93 34.00 -7.39
N THR A 211 4.30 33.00 -8.18
CA THR A 211 5.24 33.18 -9.29
C THR A 211 4.47 33.48 -10.56
N ASP A 212 4.67 34.70 -11.03
CA ASP A 212 4.44 35.22 -12.38
C ASP A 212 3.00 35.37 -12.88
N GLU A 213 2.66 36.62 -13.23
CA GLU A 213 1.64 37.14 -14.15
C GLU A 213 0.23 37.40 -13.59
N LYS A 214 -0.26 36.76 -12.55
CA LYS A 214 -1.54 37.11 -11.95
C LYS A 214 -1.40 37.40 -10.47
N ILE A 215 -1.23 38.67 -10.11
CA ILE A 215 -1.23 39.11 -8.71
C ILE A 215 -2.68 39.15 -8.23
N TYR A 216 -3.14 38.05 -7.64
CA TYR A 216 -4.39 38.07 -6.90
C TYR A 216 -4.16 38.77 -5.55
N PRO A 217 -5.15 39.51 -5.03
CA PRO A 217 -5.07 40.04 -3.68
C PRO A 217 -4.86 38.89 -2.69
N THR A 218 -3.92 39.08 -1.78
CA THR A 218 -3.64 38.15 -0.70
C THR A 218 -4.46 38.54 0.51
N VAL A 219 -5.22 37.59 1.05
CA VAL A 219 -6.06 37.76 2.25
C VAL A 219 -5.60 36.84 3.36
N TYR A 220 -5.96 37.15 4.62
CA TYR A 220 -5.79 36.23 5.72
C TYR A 220 -6.83 35.11 5.66
N LEU A 221 -6.42 33.89 6.03
CA LEU A 221 -7.32 32.73 6.05
C LEU A 221 -8.53 32.97 6.97
N SER A 222 -8.36 33.71 8.06
CA SER A 222 -9.43 34.11 9.00
C SER A 222 -10.50 35.03 8.41
N GLU A 223 -10.17 35.74 7.32
CA GLU A 223 -11.17 36.56 6.63
C GLU A 223 -12.17 35.69 5.84
N VAL A 224 -11.75 34.56 5.35
CA VAL A 224 -12.50 33.68 4.44
C VAL A 224 -12.89 32.32 5.04
N ALA A 225 -12.51 32.04 6.28
CA ALA A 225 -12.88 30.82 6.99
C ALA A 225 -12.99 31.02 8.50
N ASP A 226 -13.82 30.23 9.14
CA ASP A 226 -13.91 30.11 10.60
C ASP A 226 -13.22 28.83 11.07
N PHE A 227 -12.60 28.88 12.28
CA PHE A 227 -11.87 27.76 12.88
C PHE A 227 -12.60 27.28 14.13
N LEU A 228 -13.16 26.08 14.08
CA LEU A 228 -14.00 25.52 15.13
C LEU A 228 -13.26 24.39 15.85
N GLN A 229 -13.02 24.60 17.16
CA GLN A 229 -12.37 23.62 18.02
C GLN A 229 -13.29 22.42 18.26
N GLY A 230 -12.73 21.21 18.32
CA GLY A 230 -13.49 19.99 18.51
C GLY A 230 -13.88 19.69 19.95
N LEU A 231 -14.74 18.68 20.10
CA LEU A 231 -15.29 18.21 21.36
C LEU A 231 -14.23 17.56 22.23
N THR A 232 -14.15 17.96 23.49
CA THR A 232 -13.47 17.20 24.53
C THR A 232 -14.44 16.23 25.16
N TYR A 233 -14.09 14.97 25.20
CA TYR A 233 -14.86 13.89 25.80
C TYR A 233 -13.95 12.97 26.60
N SER A 234 -14.52 12.27 27.59
CA SER A 234 -13.81 11.31 28.42
C SER A 234 -14.07 9.88 27.94
N PRO A 235 -13.25 8.89 28.34
CA PRO A 235 -13.51 7.48 28.04
C PRO A 235 -14.90 7.01 28.50
N SER A 236 -15.45 7.60 29.58
CA SER A 236 -16.79 7.29 30.08
C SER A 236 -17.92 7.78 29.17
N ASP A 237 -17.67 8.74 28.29
CA ASP A 237 -18.65 9.24 27.31
C ASP A 237 -18.76 8.33 26.09
N VAL A 238 -17.81 7.39 25.92
CA VAL A 238 -17.76 6.50 24.75
C VAL A 238 -18.85 5.44 24.87
N ALA A 239 -19.60 5.27 23.78
CA ALA A 239 -20.73 4.34 23.68
C ALA A 239 -20.72 3.59 22.36
N ASN A 240 -21.55 2.53 22.27
CA ASN A 240 -21.70 1.76 21.02
C ASN A 240 -22.58 2.47 19.99
N ALA A 241 -23.28 3.53 20.37
CA ALA A 241 -24.14 4.34 19.51
C ALA A 241 -24.20 5.77 20.06
N GLY A 242 -24.71 6.72 19.27
CA GLY A 242 -24.81 8.13 19.65
C GLY A 242 -24.27 9.06 18.59
N HIS A 243 -23.50 10.07 19.00
CA HIS A 243 -22.86 10.99 18.08
C HIS A 243 -21.51 10.43 17.63
N LEU A 244 -21.29 10.32 16.30
CA LEU A 244 -19.99 9.97 15.73
C LEU A 244 -18.97 11.07 16.00
N VAL A 245 -17.80 10.72 16.52
CA VAL A 245 -16.69 11.67 16.74
C VAL A 245 -15.59 11.39 15.71
N LEU A 246 -15.43 12.30 14.77
CA LEU A 246 -14.36 12.23 13.76
C LEU A 246 -13.00 12.51 14.41
N ARG A 247 -12.04 11.63 14.14
CA ARG A 247 -10.66 11.67 14.66
C ARG A 247 -9.66 11.60 13.50
N SER A 248 -8.36 11.65 13.79
CA SER A 248 -7.31 11.53 12.77
C SER A 248 -7.34 10.20 12.02
N SER A 249 -7.81 9.11 12.63
CA SER A 249 -8.04 7.81 11.98
C SER A 249 -9.11 7.85 10.89
N ASN A 250 -10.06 8.77 11.00
CA ASN A 250 -11.11 8.97 10.01
C ASN A 250 -10.68 9.81 8.80
N ILE A 251 -9.43 10.30 8.76
CA ILE A 251 -8.90 11.00 7.59
C ILE A 251 -7.91 10.08 6.87
N GLN A 252 -8.27 9.63 5.67
CA GLN A 252 -7.41 8.81 4.83
C GLN A 252 -7.40 9.34 3.39
N ASN A 253 -6.20 9.62 2.88
CA ASN A 253 -6.00 10.10 1.50
C ASN A 253 -6.84 11.35 1.12
N GLY A 254 -7.11 12.26 2.07
CA GLY A 254 -7.91 13.47 1.85
C GLY A 254 -9.42 13.25 1.84
N THR A 255 -9.88 12.05 2.19
CA THR A 255 -11.29 11.66 2.29
C THR A 255 -11.61 11.12 3.69
N LEU A 256 -12.91 11.00 4.00
CA LEU A 256 -13.34 10.34 5.22
C LEU A 256 -13.29 8.81 5.09
N SER A 257 -12.81 8.14 6.16
CA SER A 257 -12.92 6.69 6.36
C SER A 257 -13.70 6.41 7.65
N PHE A 258 -14.52 5.36 7.62
CA PHE A 258 -15.36 4.93 8.73
C PHE A 258 -14.99 3.53 9.25
N ASP A 259 -13.77 3.07 8.99
CA ASP A 259 -13.27 1.76 9.43
C ASP A 259 -13.02 1.71 10.95
N ASP A 260 -12.73 2.88 11.57
CA ASP A 260 -12.49 3.03 13.01
C ASP A 260 -13.36 4.19 13.54
N CYS A 261 -14.60 3.87 13.94
CA CYS A 261 -15.57 4.84 14.43
C CYS A 261 -15.64 4.82 15.97
N VAL A 262 -15.70 6.01 16.56
CA VAL A 262 -16.01 6.21 17.98
C VAL A 262 -17.28 7.03 18.10
N TYR A 263 -18.18 6.56 18.94
CA TYR A 263 -19.45 7.25 19.26
C TYR A 263 -19.43 7.70 20.70
N VAL A 264 -20.13 8.80 20.97
CA VAL A 264 -20.35 9.32 22.34
C VAL A 264 -21.84 9.46 22.61
N ASP A 265 -22.27 9.08 23.81
CA ASP A 265 -23.61 9.31 24.31
C ASP A 265 -23.62 10.60 25.14
N LYS A 266 -23.64 11.73 24.44
CA LYS A 266 -23.60 13.07 25.00
C LYS A 266 -24.39 14.05 24.14
N SER A 267 -25.06 15.00 24.75
CA SER A 267 -25.69 16.11 24.02
C SER A 267 -24.62 16.98 23.36
N ILE A 268 -24.69 17.14 22.07
CA ILE A 268 -23.73 17.91 21.26
C ILE A 268 -24.45 19.17 20.74
N PRO A 269 -23.96 20.38 21.04
CA PRO A 269 -24.49 21.60 20.47
C PRO A 269 -24.48 21.58 18.95
N GLU A 270 -25.46 22.21 18.31
CA GLU A 270 -25.52 22.29 16.84
C GLU A 270 -24.27 22.94 16.23
N SER A 271 -23.66 23.90 16.94
CA SER A 271 -22.42 24.55 16.54
C SER A 271 -21.21 23.59 16.42
N LEU A 272 -21.27 22.43 17.10
CA LEU A 272 -20.28 21.35 17.06
C LEU A 272 -20.74 20.17 16.18
N GLN A 273 -21.67 20.38 15.28
CA GLN A 273 -22.01 19.41 14.24
C GLN A 273 -21.36 19.80 12.93
N VAL A 274 -20.82 18.81 12.21
CA VAL A 274 -20.23 19.01 10.89
C VAL A 274 -21.31 19.39 9.88
N LYS A 275 -20.91 20.21 8.91
CA LYS A 275 -21.77 20.63 7.79
C LYS A 275 -21.11 20.25 6.46
N CYS A 276 -21.91 20.14 5.43
CA CYS A 276 -21.41 19.96 4.06
C CYS A 276 -20.39 21.08 3.73
N ALA A 277 -19.35 20.72 3.01
CA ALA A 277 -18.22 21.58 2.64
C ALA A 277 -17.29 22.03 3.80
N ASP A 278 -17.53 21.63 5.04
CA ASP A 278 -16.53 21.77 6.09
C ASP A 278 -15.25 21.01 5.74
N VAL A 279 -14.10 21.55 6.13
CA VAL A 279 -12.82 20.83 6.05
C VAL A 279 -12.41 20.42 7.45
N ILE A 280 -12.39 19.12 7.71
CA ILE A 280 -11.82 18.59 8.95
C ILE A 280 -10.30 18.50 8.82
N MET A 281 -9.57 19.00 9.82
CA MET A 281 -8.11 19.00 9.89
C MET A 281 -7.63 18.35 11.19
N CYS A 282 -6.64 17.48 11.09
CA CYS A 282 -5.90 16.97 12.23
C CYS A 282 -4.92 18.07 12.70
N VAL A 283 -5.22 18.72 13.81
CA VAL A 283 -4.39 19.84 14.31
C VAL A 283 -3.40 19.42 15.40
N ARG A 284 -3.58 18.25 16.00
CA ARG A 284 -2.67 17.70 17.00
C ARG A 284 -2.57 16.18 16.89
N ASN A 285 -1.34 15.66 16.88
CA ASN A 285 -1.13 14.22 16.89
C ASN A 285 0.28 13.91 17.43
N GLY A 286 0.48 12.73 18.03
CA GLY A 286 1.80 12.25 18.44
C GLY A 286 2.74 12.00 17.26
N SER A 287 2.18 11.64 16.09
CA SER A 287 2.95 11.52 14.84
C SER A 287 2.87 12.83 14.04
N LYS A 288 4.04 13.42 13.79
CA LYS A 288 4.20 14.67 13.02
C LYS A 288 3.61 14.59 11.61
N SER A 289 3.68 13.41 10.98
CA SER A 289 3.16 13.17 9.63
C SER A 289 1.63 13.20 9.53
N LEU A 290 0.93 13.17 10.65
CA LEU A 290 -0.54 13.23 10.69
C LEU A 290 -1.06 14.65 10.93
N VAL A 291 -0.22 15.56 11.44
CA VAL A 291 -0.60 16.96 11.66
C VAL A 291 -0.74 17.66 10.32
N GLY A 292 -1.85 18.37 10.13
CA GLY A 292 -2.19 19.03 8.87
C GLY A 292 -2.96 18.15 7.86
N LYS A 293 -3.17 16.84 8.14
CA LYS A 293 -4.08 16.03 7.30
C LYS A 293 -5.48 16.60 7.31
N THR A 294 -6.09 16.67 6.13
CA THR A 294 -7.45 17.20 5.95
C THR A 294 -8.34 16.24 5.19
N ALA A 295 -9.65 16.35 5.41
CA ALA A 295 -10.67 15.77 4.54
C ALA A 295 -11.82 16.75 4.38
N LEU A 296 -12.46 16.75 3.19
CA LEU A 296 -13.66 17.50 2.93
C LEU A 296 -14.88 16.71 3.42
N ILE A 297 -15.81 17.37 4.10
CA ILE A 297 -17.11 16.77 4.47
C ILE A 297 -18.01 16.85 3.24
N PRO A 298 -18.38 15.72 2.63
CA PRO A 298 -19.02 15.73 1.31
C PRO A 298 -20.52 16.04 1.35
N ILE A 299 -21.17 15.79 2.49
CA ILE A 299 -22.62 15.96 2.72
C ILE A 299 -22.85 16.35 4.18
N ASP A 300 -24.01 16.85 4.49
CA ASP A 300 -24.42 17.01 5.87
C ASP A 300 -24.50 15.66 6.58
N MET A 301 -23.87 15.56 7.74
CA MET A 301 -23.80 14.32 8.52
C MET A 301 -24.42 14.58 9.90
N PRO A 302 -25.72 14.34 10.06
CA PRO A 302 -26.39 14.53 11.34
C PRO A 302 -25.77 13.63 12.42
N LYS A 303 -25.78 14.10 13.66
CA LYS A 303 -25.16 13.40 14.81
C LYS A 303 -23.68 13.10 14.62
N THR A 304 -22.96 13.98 13.91
CA THR A 304 -21.51 13.84 13.71
C THR A 304 -20.79 15.10 14.18
N THR A 305 -19.79 14.90 15.02
CA THR A 305 -18.90 15.91 15.57
C THR A 305 -17.44 15.55 15.34
N TRP A 306 -16.50 16.28 15.91
CA TRP A 306 -15.05 16.01 15.80
C TRP A 306 -14.37 16.17 17.14
N GLY A 307 -13.30 15.41 17.37
CA GLY A 307 -12.57 15.40 18.63
C GLY A 307 -11.67 16.61 18.83
N ALA A 308 -11.23 16.87 20.06
CA ALA A 308 -10.42 18.02 20.46
C ALA A 308 -9.07 18.14 19.74
N PHE A 309 -8.54 17.06 19.16
CA PHE A 309 -7.31 17.05 18.35
C PHE A 309 -7.56 17.36 16.88
N MET A 310 -8.80 17.59 16.54
CA MET A 310 -9.26 17.99 15.22
C MET A 310 -9.79 19.42 15.24
N MET A 311 -9.83 20.05 14.10
CA MET A 311 -10.43 21.36 13.89
C MET A 311 -11.26 21.34 12.62
N ILE A 312 -12.41 21.96 12.63
CA ILE A 312 -13.15 22.28 11.41
C ILE A 312 -12.72 23.65 10.93
N VAL A 313 -12.30 23.71 9.66
CA VAL A 313 -12.15 24.94 8.89
C VAL A 313 -13.40 25.10 8.04
N ARG A 314 -14.28 25.99 8.45
CA ARG A 314 -15.55 26.26 7.77
C ARG A 314 -15.38 27.41 6.81
N SER A 315 -15.41 27.10 5.52
CA SER A 315 -15.26 28.09 4.46
C SER A 315 -16.43 29.07 4.42
N LYS A 316 -16.14 30.35 4.26
CA LYS A 316 -17.13 31.41 3.91
C LYS A 316 -17.29 31.53 2.39
N LEU A 317 -16.52 30.75 1.62
CA LEU A 317 -16.57 30.71 0.17
C LEU A 317 -17.47 29.56 -0.29
N ASN A 318 -18.25 29.78 -1.33
CA ASN A 318 -19.15 28.74 -1.88
C ASN A 318 -18.43 27.83 -2.89
N ASP A 319 -17.25 27.33 -2.52
CA ASP A 319 -16.42 26.41 -3.32
C ASP A 319 -15.40 25.67 -2.45
N THR A 320 -14.64 24.76 -3.05
CA THR A 320 -13.63 23.93 -2.36
C THR A 320 -12.23 24.55 -2.36
N TYR A 321 -12.07 25.83 -2.68
CA TYR A 321 -10.76 26.48 -2.84
C TYR A 321 -9.92 26.40 -1.56
N ILE A 322 -10.53 26.66 -0.40
CA ILE A 322 -9.85 26.56 0.91
C ILE A 322 -9.35 25.14 1.17
N PHE A 323 -10.14 24.11 0.86
CA PHE A 323 -9.70 22.73 1.00
C PHE A 323 -8.42 22.46 0.19
N HIS A 324 -8.35 22.95 -1.04
CA HIS A 324 -7.17 22.79 -1.88
C HIS A 324 -5.98 23.61 -1.38
N TYR A 325 -6.23 24.84 -0.88
CA TYR A 325 -5.18 25.65 -0.27
C TYR A 325 -4.56 24.93 0.95
N LEU A 326 -5.36 24.38 1.84
CA LEU A 326 -4.90 23.63 3.03
C LEU A 326 -4.09 22.37 2.69
N ASN A 327 -4.14 21.90 1.46
CA ASN A 327 -3.34 20.79 0.92
C ASN A 327 -2.17 21.26 0.04
N SER A 328 -1.87 22.55 -0.01
CA SER A 328 -0.80 23.13 -0.82
C SER A 328 0.52 23.25 -0.05
N GLN A 329 1.63 23.26 -0.77
CA GLN A 329 2.95 23.53 -0.21
C GLN A 329 3.01 24.94 0.42
N MET A 330 2.27 25.91 -0.15
CA MET A 330 2.19 27.28 0.38
C MET A 330 1.65 27.28 1.82
N PHE A 331 0.55 26.56 2.09
CA PHE A 331 0.00 26.42 3.43
C PHE A 331 1.01 25.75 4.38
N PHE A 332 1.55 24.60 4.00
CA PHE A 332 2.50 23.88 4.85
C PHE A 332 3.77 24.69 5.15
N SER A 333 4.27 25.48 4.20
CA SER A 333 5.44 26.35 4.42
C SER A 333 5.12 27.49 5.41
N GLN A 334 3.89 27.97 5.48
CA GLN A 334 3.48 28.99 6.45
C GLN A 334 3.29 28.40 7.85
N VAL A 335 2.64 27.23 7.94
CA VAL A 335 2.37 26.56 9.23
C VAL A 335 3.65 26.07 9.90
N PHE A 336 4.65 25.63 9.14
CA PHE A 336 5.88 25.03 9.66
C PHE A 336 7.11 25.94 9.51
N LYS A 337 6.93 27.26 9.34
CA LYS A 337 8.01 28.24 9.09
C LYS A 337 9.11 28.26 10.17
N ASP A 338 8.75 28.10 11.44
CA ASP A 338 9.63 28.35 12.58
C ASP A 338 10.22 27.05 13.18
N THR A 339 10.26 25.94 12.43
CA THR A 339 10.69 24.65 12.96
C THR A 339 12.20 24.41 12.85
N GLY A 340 13.03 25.39 13.14
CA GLY A 340 14.50 25.21 13.17
C GLY A 340 14.98 24.13 14.16
N THR A 341 14.31 23.95 15.30
CA THR A 341 14.63 22.94 16.32
C THR A 341 13.41 22.45 17.14
N ALA A 342 12.29 23.16 17.11
CA ALA A 342 11.11 22.79 17.89
C ALA A 342 10.18 21.86 17.11
N THR A 343 9.75 20.77 17.73
CA THR A 343 8.80 19.82 17.17
C THR A 343 7.38 20.43 17.24
N ILE A 344 6.88 21.02 16.13
CA ILE A 344 5.46 21.42 16.08
C ILE A 344 4.62 20.15 15.95
N ASN A 345 4.01 19.77 17.07
CA ASN A 345 3.02 18.69 17.10
C ASN A 345 1.57 19.22 17.10
N GLN A 346 1.40 20.53 16.88
CA GLN A 346 0.08 21.16 16.94
C GLN A 346 -0.01 22.39 16.03
N ILE A 347 -1.09 22.46 15.24
CA ILE A 347 -1.52 23.67 14.52
C ILE A 347 -2.56 24.37 15.39
N THR A 348 -2.27 25.60 15.80
CA THR A 348 -3.17 26.41 16.64
C THR A 348 -4.03 27.32 15.78
N LYS A 349 -5.14 27.80 16.36
CA LYS A 349 -5.99 28.83 15.74
C LYS A 349 -5.19 30.12 15.44
N GLY A 350 -4.23 30.48 16.29
CA GLY A 350 -3.35 31.61 16.07
C GLY A 350 -2.52 31.46 14.79
N ILE A 351 -1.91 30.29 14.57
CA ILE A 351 -1.16 29.98 13.34
C ILE A 351 -2.06 30.09 12.10
N LEU A 352 -3.30 29.54 12.17
CA LEU A 352 -4.22 29.60 11.04
C LEU A 352 -4.69 31.04 10.74
N ASN A 353 -4.83 31.89 11.76
CA ASN A 353 -5.18 33.29 11.58
C ASN A 353 -4.12 34.08 10.79
N GLU A 354 -2.84 33.72 10.96
CA GLU A 354 -1.70 34.36 10.27
C GLU A 354 -1.44 33.80 8.86
N CYS A 355 -2.07 32.67 8.51
CA CYS A 355 -1.90 32.09 7.17
C CYS A 355 -2.53 33.02 6.13
N ARG A 356 -1.83 33.18 5.01
CA ARG A 356 -2.25 34.03 3.88
C ARG A 356 -2.41 33.21 2.62
N LEU A 357 -3.44 33.54 1.84
CA LEU A 357 -3.69 32.87 0.56
C LEU A 357 -4.07 33.89 -0.54
N PRO A 358 -3.68 33.64 -1.80
CA PRO A 358 -4.19 34.43 -2.91
C PRO A 358 -5.69 34.17 -3.08
N LEU A 359 -6.48 35.20 -3.30
CA LEU A 359 -7.92 35.09 -3.47
C LEU A 359 -8.33 35.53 -4.90
N PRO A 360 -8.45 34.62 -5.85
CA PRO A 360 -8.93 34.92 -7.19
C PRO A 360 -10.39 35.41 -7.19
N PRO A 361 -10.84 36.12 -8.27
CA PRO A 361 -12.25 36.39 -8.48
C PRO A 361 -13.09 35.11 -8.44
N VAL A 362 -14.36 35.23 -8.04
CA VAL A 362 -15.27 34.10 -7.78
C VAL A 362 -15.31 33.10 -8.93
N GLU A 363 -15.45 33.57 -10.16
CA GLU A 363 -15.56 32.67 -11.32
C GLU A 363 -14.26 31.91 -11.63
N GLU A 364 -13.11 32.53 -11.42
CA GLU A 364 -11.83 31.87 -11.60
C GLU A 364 -11.56 30.88 -10.46
N ARG A 365 -11.87 31.25 -9.22
CA ARG A 365 -11.75 30.39 -8.05
C ARG A 365 -12.60 29.13 -8.17
N LYS A 366 -13.86 29.27 -8.67
CA LYS A 366 -14.73 28.13 -8.97
C LYS A 366 -14.14 27.19 -10.03
N LYS A 367 -13.54 27.75 -11.10
CA LYS A 367 -12.86 26.95 -12.14
C LYS A 367 -11.68 26.17 -11.57
N ILE A 368 -10.84 26.82 -10.75
CA ILE A 368 -9.72 26.19 -10.06
C ILE A 368 -10.22 25.07 -9.14
N SER A 369 -11.20 25.35 -8.31
CA SER A 369 -11.80 24.39 -7.38
C SER A 369 -12.36 23.17 -8.12
N LYS A 370 -13.11 23.37 -9.20
CA LYS A 370 -13.66 22.31 -10.03
C LYS A 370 -12.55 21.46 -10.68
N MET A 371 -11.52 22.10 -11.21
CA MET A 371 -10.39 21.40 -11.80
C MET A 371 -9.68 20.51 -10.77
N LEU A 372 -9.31 21.05 -9.62
CA LEU A 372 -8.60 20.31 -8.56
C LEU A 372 -9.45 19.19 -7.98
N SER A 373 -10.76 19.43 -7.74
CA SER A 373 -11.69 18.38 -7.29
C SER A 373 -11.88 17.27 -8.32
N THR A 374 -11.80 17.59 -9.62
CA THR A 374 -11.81 16.56 -10.68
C THR A 374 -10.58 15.65 -10.59
N PHE A 375 -9.40 16.21 -10.26
CA PHE A 375 -8.21 15.40 -10.02
C PHE A 375 -8.33 14.55 -8.75
N ASP A 376 -8.96 15.06 -7.69
CA ASP A 376 -9.23 14.25 -6.49
C ASP A 376 -10.11 13.04 -6.82
N ALA A 377 -11.17 13.25 -7.57
CA ALA A 377 -12.04 12.16 -8.01
C ALA A 377 -11.30 11.13 -8.90
N LYS A 378 -10.41 11.60 -9.81
CA LYS A 378 -9.58 10.69 -10.63
C LYS A 378 -8.62 9.87 -9.77
N ILE A 379 -7.94 10.48 -8.80
CA ILE A 379 -7.03 9.80 -7.88
C ILE A 379 -7.80 8.75 -7.07
N TYR A 380 -8.92 9.14 -6.47
CA TYR A 380 -9.77 8.24 -5.70
C TYR A 380 -10.22 7.02 -6.51
N ASN A 381 -10.70 7.23 -7.75
CA ASN A 381 -11.12 6.14 -8.61
C ASN A 381 -9.94 5.24 -9.01
N ALA A 382 -8.76 5.81 -9.26
CA ALA A 382 -7.56 5.04 -9.58
C ALA A 382 -7.08 4.20 -8.39
N GLU A 383 -7.14 4.72 -7.17
CA GLU A 383 -6.82 3.98 -5.93
C GLU A 383 -7.83 2.85 -5.67
N ARG A 384 -9.12 3.11 -5.84
CA ARG A 384 -10.15 2.05 -5.74
C ARG A 384 -9.93 0.93 -6.74
N THR A 385 -9.59 1.27 -7.98
CA THR A 385 -9.28 0.28 -9.02
C THR A 385 -8.05 -0.55 -8.63
N LEU A 386 -6.99 0.10 -8.13
CA LEU A 386 -5.79 -0.58 -7.64
C LEU A 386 -6.13 -1.57 -6.52
N TYR A 387 -6.88 -1.12 -5.53
CA TYR A 387 -7.31 -1.97 -4.42
C TYR A 387 -8.14 -3.18 -4.91
N ALA A 388 -9.11 -2.94 -5.79
CA ALA A 388 -9.95 -4.01 -6.36
C ALA A 388 -9.13 -5.04 -7.15
N LEU A 389 -8.13 -4.60 -7.94
CA LEU A 389 -7.22 -5.50 -8.65
C LEU A 389 -6.37 -6.35 -7.70
N MET A 390 -5.87 -5.77 -6.61
CA MET A 390 -5.09 -6.49 -5.60
C MET A 390 -5.93 -7.54 -4.87
N GLU A 391 -7.16 -7.21 -4.46
CA GLU A 391 -8.08 -8.17 -3.83
C GLU A 391 -8.53 -9.26 -4.81
N THR A 392 -8.76 -8.90 -6.07
CA THR A 392 -9.05 -9.89 -7.12
C THR A 392 -7.89 -10.86 -7.30
N ARG A 393 -6.64 -10.36 -7.37
CA ARG A 393 -5.45 -11.21 -7.45
C ARG A 393 -5.36 -12.18 -6.27
N LYS A 394 -5.57 -11.70 -5.06
CA LYS A 394 -5.55 -12.51 -3.85
C LYS A 394 -6.63 -13.61 -3.87
N ALA A 395 -7.85 -13.29 -4.29
CA ALA A 395 -8.94 -14.26 -4.42
C ALA A 395 -8.64 -15.31 -5.51
N LEU A 396 -8.09 -14.90 -6.65
CA LEU A 396 -7.71 -15.80 -7.74
C LEU A 396 -6.62 -16.78 -7.32
N LEU A 397 -5.59 -16.33 -6.60
CA LEU A 397 -4.53 -17.19 -6.07
C LEU A 397 -5.06 -18.27 -5.12
N GLN A 398 -6.08 -17.96 -4.31
CA GLN A 398 -6.74 -18.94 -3.44
C GLN A 398 -7.56 -19.99 -4.22
N GLN A 399 -7.99 -19.67 -5.44
CA GLN A 399 -8.74 -20.58 -6.29
C GLN A 399 -7.86 -21.38 -7.25
N LEU A 400 -6.72 -20.80 -7.64
CA LEU A 400 -5.73 -21.42 -8.55
C LEU A 400 -4.84 -22.44 -7.84
N PHE A 401 -4.59 -22.27 -6.54
CA PHE A 401 -3.65 -23.14 -5.83
C PHE A 401 -4.38 -24.02 -4.79
N ILE A 402 -4.22 -25.31 -4.96
CA ILE A 402 -4.81 -26.34 -4.10
C ILE A 402 -4.13 -26.36 -2.72
#